data_c3111d85edfead3bdebe9528c23bfefb
#
_entry.id   c3111d85edfead3bdebe9528c23bfefb
#
_cell.length_a   1.000
_cell.length_b   1.000
_cell.length_c   1.000
_cell.angle_alpha   90.00
_cell.angle_beta   90.00
_cell.angle_gamma   90.00
#
_symmetry.space_group_name_H-M   'P 1'
#
loop_
_entity.id
_entity.type
_entity.pdbx_description
1 polymer ?
#
loop_
_entity_poly.entity_id
_entity_poly.type
_entity_poly.pdbx_seq_one_letter_code
_entity_poly.pdbx_strand_id
1 'polypeptide(L)'
;PAPLGIHLPTSVTADYQPMNAWRVLASFTAAFTLIWGLWAGVTRRKAILLTLWSFLLSGATMGLVGILQHLTEAEAVLWHFPSSNANFWGSFFYRNQGAAFLNLVLVASGVLFFYHAQKTRELSRSGGPHFLCFLLFATVATSVGLALSRGGILFAAILSLIFLGLVAIYALQSLAHLRSFWLAVIPLALLVIGAVTLVRYVDLEAIDKRFGDIEATIENADRDARAVSTRATWDMAQDRIWLGWGAGSFRYIFPMYQQNYPEIFYSHYHKKKGWIGRKAYRYAHNDLVQFVAEYGLIGSGLVALTVLSMLASALRVMTLFPLPALYLSLGCLAATAHAFLDFIFNSPAYWIAFVGLITATAKLLRLEAAHLRRR
;
A
#
# COMPACT_ATOMS: atom_id res chain seq x y z
N PRO A 1 -9.87 1.45 -37.31
CA PRO A 1 -11.10 1.07 -36.60
C PRO A 1 -11.99 2.29 -36.44
N ALA A 2 -13.28 2.15 -36.80
CA ALA A 2 -14.23 3.24 -36.63
C ALA A 2 -14.26 3.64 -35.15
N PRO A 3 -14.32 4.95 -34.81
CA PRO A 3 -14.46 5.37 -33.44
C PRO A 3 -15.78 4.81 -32.94
N LEU A 4 -15.72 3.80 -32.08
CA LEU A 4 -16.88 3.39 -31.31
C LEU A 4 -17.31 4.61 -30.49
N GLY A 5 -18.54 5.06 -30.66
CA GLY A 5 -19.13 6.13 -29.88
C GLY A 5 -19.31 5.69 -28.43
N ILE A 6 -18.20 5.55 -27.72
CA ILE A 6 -18.19 5.17 -26.32
C ILE A 6 -18.54 6.44 -25.51
N HIS A 7 -19.75 6.50 -25.03
CA HIS A 7 -20.15 7.52 -24.08
C HIS A 7 -19.60 7.17 -22.70
N LEU A 8 -18.49 7.77 -22.34
CA LEU A 8 -17.98 7.69 -20.97
C LEU A 8 -18.96 8.42 -20.04
N PRO A 9 -19.30 7.85 -18.87
CA PRO A 9 -20.14 8.55 -17.90
C PRO A 9 -19.38 9.77 -17.34
N THR A 10 -19.76 10.95 -17.81
CA THR A 10 -19.13 12.23 -17.43
C THR A 10 -19.95 13.02 -16.41
N SER A 11 -21.16 12.56 -16.09
CA SER A 11 -22.03 13.23 -15.11
C SER A 11 -21.65 12.87 -13.67
N VAL A 12 -21.64 13.86 -12.78
CA VAL A 12 -21.48 13.67 -11.33
C VAL A 12 -22.62 12.82 -10.74
N THR A 13 -23.80 12.88 -11.35
CA THR A 13 -25.01 12.15 -10.95
C THR A 13 -25.13 10.76 -11.56
N ALA A 14 -24.20 10.35 -12.44
CA ALA A 14 -24.18 9.00 -12.97
C ALA A 14 -24.07 7.98 -11.82
N ASP A 15 -24.74 6.84 -12.02
CA ASP A 15 -24.71 5.73 -11.05
C ASP A 15 -23.28 5.45 -10.55
N TYR A 16 -23.17 5.00 -9.31
CA TYR A 16 -21.89 4.73 -8.70
C TYR A 16 -21.08 3.75 -9.54
N GLN A 17 -20.25 4.32 -10.38
CA GLN A 17 -19.23 3.61 -11.16
C GLN A 17 -17.87 3.90 -10.50
N PRO A 18 -17.16 2.91 -9.96
CA PRO A 18 -15.84 3.14 -9.34
C PRO A 18 -14.84 3.83 -10.25
N MET A 19 -15.06 3.75 -11.57
CA MET A 19 -14.20 4.31 -12.62
C MET A 19 -14.84 5.51 -13.35
N ASN A 20 -15.78 6.17 -12.72
CA ASN A 20 -16.30 7.44 -13.23
C ASN A 20 -15.19 8.51 -13.14
N ALA A 21 -14.96 9.25 -14.24
CA ALA A 21 -13.92 10.29 -14.32
C ALA A 21 -14.02 11.33 -13.21
N TRP A 22 -15.22 11.73 -12.80
CA TRP A 22 -15.43 12.67 -11.70
C TRP A 22 -14.98 12.12 -10.34
N ARG A 23 -15.11 10.82 -10.12
CA ARG A 23 -14.62 10.19 -8.89
C ARG A 23 -13.11 10.11 -8.84
N VAL A 24 -12.50 9.81 -9.98
CA VAL A 24 -11.04 9.85 -10.10
C VAL A 24 -10.55 11.27 -9.84
N LEU A 25 -11.17 12.27 -10.45
CA LEU A 25 -10.86 13.67 -10.21
C LEU A 25 -11.05 14.06 -8.74
N ALA A 26 -12.14 13.63 -8.09
CA ALA A 26 -12.37 13.88 -6.65
C ALA A 26 -11.26 13.25 -5.79
N SER A 27 -10.83 12.03 -6.10
CA SER A 27 -9.75 11.35 -5.37
C SER A 27 -8.41 12.07 -5.52
N PHE A 28 -8.06 12.50 -6.73
CA PHE A 28 -6.84 13.30 -6.95
C PHE A 28 -6.94 14.67 -6.30
N THR A 29 -8.09 15.35 -6.38
CA THR A 29 -8.31 16.64 -5.72
C THR A 29 -8.13 16.50 -4.21
N ALA A 30 -8.72 15.47 -3.59
CA ALA A 30 -8.54 15.21 -2.17
C ALA A 30 -7.06 14.96 -1.81
N ALA A 31 -6.34 14.16 -2.61
CA ALA A 31 -4.92 13.89 -2.42
C ALA A 31 -4.07 15.17 -2.52
N PHE A 32 -4.27 15.99 -3.56
CA PHE A 32 -3.55 17.26 -3.73
C PHE A 32 -3.90 18.28 -2.65
N THR A 33 -5.17 18.37 -2.24
CA THR A 33 -5.61 19.24 -1.14
C THR A 33 -4.94 18.82 0.16
N LEU A 34 -4.83 17.52 0.44
CA LEU A 34 -4.12 17.01 1.61
C LEU A 34 -2.63 17.36 1.56
N ILE A 35 -1.95 17.15 0.43
CA ILE A 35 -0.54 17.52 0.23
C ILE A 35 -0.37 19.02 0.51
N TRP A 36 -1.19 19.87 -0.11
CA TRP A 36 -1.15 21.31 0.08
C TRP A 36 -1.40 21.71 1.54
N GLY A 37 -2.46 21.18 2.16
CA GLY A 37 -2.81 21.47 3.55
C GLY A 37 -1.71 21.08 4.52
N LEU A 38 -1.12 19.89 4.38
CA LEU A 38 0.00 19.44 5.20
C LEU A 38 1.27 20.27 4.95
N TRP A 39 1.56 20.57 3.67
CA TRP A 39 2.82 21.23 3.31
C TRP A 39 2.82 22.72 3.60
N ALA A 40 1.79 23.45 3.19
CA ALA A 40 1.67 24.88 3.36
C ALA A 40 0.97 25.27 4.67
N GLY A 41 -0.11 24.56 5.03
CA GLY A 41 -0.97 24.93 6.15
C GLY A 41 -0.41 24.55 7.52
N VAL A 42 0.25 23.39 7.64
CA VAL A 42 0.74 22.92 8.95
C VAL A 42 2.20 23.32 9.17
N THR A 43 2.43 24.23 10.10
CA THR A 43 3.77 24.75 10.44
C THR A 43 4.32 24.20 11.75
N ARG A 44 3.48 23.62 12.60
CA ARG A 44 3.87 23.12 13.92
C ARG A 44 4.25 21.65 13.86
N ARG A 45 5.47 21.29 14.33
CA ARG A 45 5.96 19.91 14.41
C ARG A 45 5.02 18.96 15.14
N LYS A 46 4.46 19.42 16.29
CA LYS A 46 3.52 18.63 17.08
C LYS A 46 2.26 18.26 16.32
N ALA A 47 1.75 19.15 15.46
CA ALA A 47 0.55 18.89 14.67
C ALA A 47 0.82 17.81 13.59
N ILE A 48 1.96 17.89 12.88
CA ILE A 48 2.35 16.86 11.92
C ILE A 48 2.60 15.51 12.64
N LEU A 49 3.25 15.52 13.78
CA LEU A 49 3.47 14.30 14.56
C LEU A 49 2.14 13.69 15.01
N LEU A 50 1.18 14.51 15.44
CA LEU A 50 -0.18 14.04 15.76
C LEU A 50 -0.87 13.41 14.55
N THR A 51 -0.73 13.99 13.35
CA THR A 51 -1.27 13.42 12.11
C THR A 51 -0.71 12.03 11.84
N LEU A 52 0.61 11.85 11.98
CA LEU A 52 1.25 10.54 11.78
C LEU A 52 0.81 9.52 12.84
N TRP A 53 0.69 9.93 14.11
CA TRP A 53 0.17 9.08 15.17
C TRP A 53 -1.30 8.71 14.95
N SER A 54 -2.15 9.66 14.54
CA SER A 54 -3.55 9.38 14.21
C SER A 54 -3.67 8.39 13.07
N PHE A 55 -2.83 8.50 12.03
CA PHE A 55 -2.77 7.53 10.94
C PHE A 55 -2.35 6.14 11.43
N LEU A 56 -1.28 6.05 12.24
CA LEU A 56 -0.79 4.79 12.79
C LEU A 56 -1.85 4.12 13.68
N LEU A 57 -2.47 4.86 14.60
CA LEU A 57 -3.47 4.32 15.51
C LEU A 57 -4.74 3.88 14.77
N SER A 58 -5.23 4.70 13.85
CA SER A 58 -6.38 4.35 13.01
C SER A 58 -6.12 3.09 12.17
N GLY A 59 -4.94 3.02 11.55
CA GLY A 59 -4.54 1.86 10.76
C GLY A 59 -4.36 0.58 11.60
N ALA A 60 -3.76 0.70 12.79
CA ALA A 60 -3.63 -0.42 13.71
C ALA A 60 -5.00 -0.90 14.23
N THR A 61 -5.92 0.02 14.51
CA THR A 61 -7.32 -0.33 14.85
C THR A 61 -7.99 -1.08 13.70
N MET A 62 -7.83 -0.62 12.47
CA MET A 62 -8.35 -1.33 11.29
C MET A 62 -7.73 -2.73 11.17
N GLY A 63 -6.43 -2.87 11.46
CA GLY A 63 -5.76 -4.16 11.52
C GLY A 63 -6.34 -5.08 12.59
N LEU A 64 -6.59 -4.58 13.80
CA LEU A 64 -7.25 -5.33 14.88
C LEU A 64 -8.67 -5.76 14.49
N VAL A 65 -9.44 -4.87 13.88
CA VAL A 65 -10.78 -5.22 13.36
C VAL A 65 -10.69 -6.36 12.34
N GLY A 66 -9.72 -6.34 11.43
CA GLY A 66 -9.49 -7.43 10.49
C GLY A 66 -9.17 -8.76 11.19
N ILE A 67 -8.33 -8.74 12.23
CA ILE A 67 -8.04 -9.92 13.06
C ILE A 67 -9.31 -10.44 13.75
N LEU A 68 -10.10 -9.54 14.35
CA LEU A 68 -11.35 -9.93 15.01
C LEU A 68 -12.38 -10.51 14.03
N GLN A 69 -12.51 -9.93 12.83
CA GLN A 69 -13.36 -10.48 11.76
C GLN A 69 -12.92 -11.90 11.36
N HIS A 70 -11.62 -12.13 11.26
CA HIS A 70 -11.08 -13.46 10.95
C HIS A 70 -11.37 -14.46 12.07
N LEU A 71 -11.14 -14.09 13.33
CA LEU A 71 -11.38 -14.97 14.49
C LEU A 71 -12.85 -15.27 14.75
N THR A 72 -13.75 -14.39 14.33
CA THR A 72 -15.21 -14.54 14.48
C THR A 72 -15.88 -15.06 13.20
N GLU A 73 -15.09 -15.48 12.19
CA GLU A 73 -15.59 -15.98 10.90
C GLU A 73 -16.65 -15.05 10.28
N ALA A 74 -16.37 -13.73 10.30
CA ALA A 74 -17.32 -12.72 9.87
C ALA A 74 -17.72 -12.90 8.40
N GLU A 75 -19.03 -12.94 8.11
CA GLU A 75 -19.57 -13.05 6.74
C GLU A 75 -19.77 -11.70 6.06
N ALA A 76 -19.64 -10.59 6.80
CA ALA A 76 -19.86 -9.22 6.31
C ALA A 76 -18.74 -8.28 6.78
N VAL A 77 -18.43 -7.28 5.96
CA VAL A 77 -17.48 -6.22 6.33
C VAL A 77 -18.00 -5.48 7.55
N LEU A 78 -17.15 -5.36 8.58
CA LEU A 78 -17.53 -4.80 9.89
C LEU A 78 -18.76 -5.47 10.50
N TRP A 79 -19.00 -6.77 10.22
CA TRP A 79 -20.15 -7.60 10.63
C TRP A 79 -21.53 -7.06 10.20
N HIS A 80 -21.55 -5.99 9.40
CA HIS A 80 -22.79 -5.30 9.04
C HIS A 80 -22.97 -5.10 7.54
N PHE A 81 -21.91 -4.82 6.81
CA PHE A 81 -22.00 -4.47 5.38
C PHE A 81 -21.85 -5.71 4.51
N PRO A 82 -22.92 -6.16 3.82
CA PRO A 82 -22.84 -7.31 2.94
C PRO A 82 -21.77 -7.13 1.86
N SER A 83 -21.00 -8.16 1.60
CA SER A 83 -20.00 -8.19 0.55
C SER A 83 -20.24 -9.34 -0.41
N SER A 84 -20.26 -9.05 -1.70
CA SER A 84 -20.25 -10.09 -2.74
C SER A 84 -18.89 -10.80 -2.85
N ASN A 85 -17.87 -10.26 -2.19
CA ASN A 85 -16.53 -10.81 -2.13
C ASN A 85 -16.27 -11.32 -0.69
N ALA A 86 -16.16 -12.62 -0.53
CA ALA A 86 -15.80 -13.23 0.76
C ALA A 86 -14.37 -12.88 1.22
N ASN A 87 -13.54 -12.34 0.31
CA ASN A 87 -12.16 -11.97 0.59
C ASN A 87 -12.04 -10.48 0.96
N PHE A 88 -12.70 -10.04 2.01
CA PHE A 88 -12.57 -8.69 2.61
C PHE A 88 -11.60 -8.70 3.80
N TRP A 89 -11.16 -7.52 4.25
CA TRP A 89 -10.32 -7.36 5.44
C TRP A 89 -10.50 -5.99 6.10
N GLY A 90 -10.83 -5.99 7.38
CA GLY A 90 -11.15 -4.76 8.11
C GLY A 90 -12.31 -4.01 7.47
N SER A 91 -12.10 -2.76 7.08
CA SER A 91 -13.09 -1.96 6.36
C SER A 91 -12.98 -2.03 4.83
N PHE A 92 -12.06 -2.84 4.30
CA PHE A 92 -11.86 -2.99 2.86
C PHE A 92 -12.62 -4.20 2.31
N PHE A 93 -13.43 -3.97 1.29
CA PHE A 93 -14.17 -5.03 0.57
C PHE A 93 -13.25 -5.96 -0.25
N TYR A 94 -11.98 -5.61 -0.39
CA TYR A 94 -10.98 -6.41 -1.08
C TYR A 94 -9.72 -6.52 -0.23
N ARG A 95 -9.41 -7.74 0.24
CA ARG A 95 -8.31 -7.98 1.19
C ARG A 95 -6.94 -7.52 0.71
N ASN A 96 -6.67 -7.54 -0.63
CA ASN A 96 -5.38 -7.09 -1.13
C ASN A 96 -5.19 -5.58 -0.93
N GLN A 97 -6.26 -4.78 -1.10
CA GLN A 97 -6.21 -3.35 -0.80
C GLN A 97 -6.09 -3.09 0.71
N GLY A 98 -6.77 -3.89 1.53
CA GLY A 98 -6.63 -3.83 2.99
C GLY A 98 -5.20 -4.15 3.43
N ALA A 99 -4.60 -5.21 2.92
CA ALA A 99 -3.23 -5.60 3.20
C ALA A 99 -2.21 -4.55 2.70
N ALA A 100 -2.42 -3.99 1.50
CA ALA A 100 -1.59 -2.91 0.98
C ALA A 100 -1.67 -1.65 1.85
N PHE A 101 -2.87 -1.26 2.30
CA PHE A 101 -3.05 -0.16 3.24
C PHE A 101 -2.32 -0.41 4.56
N LEU A 102 -2.42 -1.61 5.12
CA LEU A 102 -1.70 -1.99 6.33
C LEU A 102 -0.17 -1.97 6.13
N ASN A 103 0.34 -2.25 4.95
CA ASN A 103 1.76 -2.07 4.64
C ASN A 103 2.19 -0.60 4.73
N LEU A 104 1.33 0.37 4.37
CA LEU A 104 1.62 1.79 4.63
C LEU A 104 1.61 2.11 6.13
N VAL A 105 0.75 1.45 6.90
CA VAL A 105 0.73 1.58 8.38
C VAL A 105 1.99 1.00 9.00
N LEU A 106 2.53 -0.13 8.48
CA LEU A 106 3.85 -0.64 8.87
C LEU A 106 4.94 0.39 8.60
N VAL A 107 4.91 1.06 7.45
CA VAL A 107 5.87 2.12 7.12
C VAL A 107 5.75 3.27 8.11
N ALA A 108 4.53 3.73 8.42
CA ALA A 108 4.30 4.80 9.41
C ALA A 108 4.82 4.41 10.78
N SER A 109 4.59 3.17 11.21
CA SER A 109 5.07 2.64 12.48
C SER A 109 6.59 2.64 12.56
N GLY A 110 7.27 2.15 11.51
CA GLY A 110 8.73 2.13 11.46
C GLY A 110 9.34 3.54 11.40
N VAL A 111 8.76 4.45 10.61
CA VAL A 111 9.17 5.87 10.58
C VAL A 111 9.08 6.50 11.97
N LEU A 112 7.94 6.34 12.64
CA LEU A 112 7.73 6.88 14.01
C LEU A 112 8.63 6.19 15.03
N PHE A 113 8.85 4.89 14.91
CA PHE A 113 9.80 4.16 15.75
C PHE A 113 11.19 4.79 15.67
N PHE A 114 11.77 4.89 14.48
CA PHE A 114 13.13 5.43 14.31
C PHE A 114 13.21 6.91 14.69
N TYR A 115 12.19 7.70 14.38
CA TYR A 115 12.11 9.09 14.81
C TYR A 115 12.14 9.22 16.35
N HIS A 116 11.30 8.48 17.05
CA HIS A 116 11.23 8.53 18.51
C HIS A 116 12.45 7.88 19.17
N ALA A 117 12.99 6.80 18.61
CA ALA A 117 14.21 6.18 19.12
C ALA A 117 15.39 7.16 19.06
N GLN A 118 15.56 7.86 17.93
CA GLN A 118 16.58 8.89 17.79
C GLN A 118 16.38 10.02 18.82
N LYS A 119 15.15 10.53 19.00
CA LYS A 119 14.85 11.57 19.99
C LYS A 119 15.08 11.12 21.42
N THR A 120 14.74 9.88 21.75
CA THR A 120 14.99 9.28 23.07
C THR A 120 16.48 9.21 23.37
N ARG A 121 17.29 8.82 22.38
CA ARG A 121 18.76 8.80 22.49
C ARG A 121 19.35 10.20 22.65
N GLU A 122 18.92 11.17 21.86
CA GLU A 122 19.36 12.57 21.96
C GLU A 122 19.07 13.17 23.36
N LEU A 123 18.01 12.73 24.01
CA LEU A 123 17.60 13.17 25.35
C LEU A 123 18.15 12.28 26.49
N SER A 124 18.98 11.28 26.18
CA SER A 124 19.54 10.30 27.13
C SER A 124 18.48 9.63 28.04
N ARG A 125 17.28 9.39 27.50
CA ARG A 125 16.17 8.75 28.21
C ARG A 125 16.24 7.23 28.04
N SER A 126 15.79 6.50 29.08
CA SER A 126 15.76 5.02 29.07
C SER A 126 14.58 4.41 28.33
N GLY A 127 13.58 5.19 27.92
CA GLY A 127 12.39 4.73 27.21
C GLY A 127 11.63 5.86 26.53
N GLY A 128 10.75 5.51 25.61
CA GLY A 128 9.97 6.48 24.86
C GLY A 128 8.88 5.86 23.97
N PRO A 129 8.15 6.66 23.19
CA PRO A 129 7.03 6.20 22.38
C PRO A 129 7.38 5.16 21.31
N HIS A 130 8.66 4.96 21.00
CA HIS A 130 9.11 3.93 20.04
C HIS A 130 8.72 2.51 20.45
N PHE A 131 8.60 2.21 21.74
CA PHE A 131 8.09 0.88 22.16
C PHE A 131 6.64 0.65 21.76
N LEU A 132 5.80 1.68 21.88
CA LEU A 132 4.42 1.59 21.40
C LEU A 132 4.38 1.44 19.87
N CYS A 133 5.23 2.16 19.13
CA CYS A 133 5.36 1.97 17.69
C CYS A 133 5.74 0.53 17.34
N PHE A 134 6.67 -0.08 18.09
CA PHE A 134 7.07 -1.47 17.88
C PHE A 134 5.90 -2.44 18.12
N LEU A 135 5.13 -2.26 19.18
CA LEU A 135 3.96 -3.08 19.48
C LEU A 135 2.90 -2.95 18.36
N LEU A 136 2.60 -1.72 17.92
CA LEU A 136 1.66 -1.48 16.84
C LEU A 136 2.17 -2.05 15.51
N PHE A 137 3.49 -1.99 15.26
CA PHE A 137 4.11 -2.64 14.10
C PHE A 137 3.83 -4.14 14.10
N ALA A 138 4.07 -4.82 15.24
CA ALA A 138 3.82 -6.24 15.37
C ALA A 138 2.35 -6.60 15.14
N THR A 139 1.42 -5.83 15.73
CA THR A 139 -0.02 -6.02 15.53
C THR A 139 -0.43 -5.89 14.07
N VAL A 140 0.10 -4.88 13.37
CA VAL A 140 -0.21 -4.65 11.95
C VAL A 140 0.40 -5.72 11.06
N ALA A 141 1.66 -6.13 11.32
CA ALA A 141 2.30 -7.22 10.58
C ALA A 141 1.53 -8.53 10.68
N THR A 142 1.08 -8.86 11.89
CA THR A 142 0.17 -9.98 12.17
C THR A 142 -1.11 -9.91 11.34
N SER A 143 -1.74 -8.74 11.33
CA SER A 143 -2.98 -8.51 10.57
C SER A 143 -2.78 -8.72 9.06
N VAL A 144 -1.65 -8.27 8.50
CA VAL A 144 -1.33 -8.52 7.08
C VAL A 144 -1.13 -10.00 6.81
N GLY A 145 -0.47 -10.73 7.71
CA GLY A 145 -0.28 -12.18 7.60
C GLY A 145 -1.62 -12.92 7.49
N LEU A 146 -2.54 -12.61 8.41
CA LEU A 146 -3.87 -13.22 8.46
C LEU A 146 -4.80 -12.81 7.30
N ALA A 147 -4.54 -11.68 6.64
CA ALA A 147 -5.31 -11.25 5.46
C ALA A 147 -5.12 -12.17 4.24
N LEU A 148 -4.12 -13.06 4.24
CA LEU A 148 -3.81 -14.02 3.17
C LEU A 148 -3.70 -13.38 1.77
N SER A 149 -3.23 -12.15 1.70
CA SER A 149 -2.92 -11.45 0.46
C SER A 149 -1.47 -11.74 0.05
N ARG A 150 -1.25 -12.43 -1.08
CA ARG A 150 0.11 -12.80 -1.55
C ARG A 150 1.04 -11.59 -1.61
N GLY A 151 0.65 -10.55 -2.34
CA GLY A 151 1.44 -9.31 -2.43
C GLY A 151 1.56 -8.59 -1.07
N GLY A 152 0.47 -8.55 -0.30
CA GLY A 152 0.48 -7.98 1.05
C GLY A 152 1.51 -8.63 1.96
N ILE A 153 1.51 -9.97 2.06
CA ILE A 153 2.44 -10.76 2.88
C ILE A 153 3.88 -10.57 2.40
N LEU A 154 4.13 -10.64 1.09
CA LEU A 154 5.47 -10.46 0.53
C LEU A 154 6.09 -9.13 0.96
N PHE A 155 5.38 -8.02 0.76
CA PHE A 155 5.89 -6.70 1.11
C PHE A 155 5.92 -6.46 2.61
N ALA A 156 4.97 -6.99 3.39
CA ALA A 156 5.05 -6.97 4.84
C ALA A 156 6.27 -7.72 5.37
N ALA A 157 6.59 -8.90 4.82
CA ALA A 157 7.75 -9.66 5.21
C ALA A 157 9.06 -8.91 4.91
N ILE A 158 9.19 -8.35 3.70
CA ILE A 158 10.36 -7.54 3.31
C ILE A 158 10.51 -6.33 4.24
N LEU A 159 9.44 -5.55 4.46
CA LEU A 159 9.44 -4.39 5.34
C LEU A 159 9.77 -4.78 6.78
N SER A 160 9.25 -5.91 7.28
CA SER A 160 9.49 -6.39 8.63
C SER A 160 10.94 -6.86 8.81
N LEU A 161 11.51 -7.60 7.85
CA LEU A 161 12.91 -8.03 7.90
C LEU A 161 13.86 -6.83 7.92
N ILE A 162 13.61 -5.84 7.06
CA ILE A 162 14.40 -4.61 7.03
C ILE A 162 14.24 -3.83 8.34
N PHE A 163 13.01 -3.69 8.84
CA PHE A 163 12.75 -3.02 10.12
C PHE A 163 13.52 -3.68 11.27
N LEU A 164 13.40 -5.00 11.43
CA LEU A 164 14.09 -5.75 12.48
C LEU A 164 15.61 -5.68 12.33
N GLY A 165 16.14 -5.75 11.11
CA GLY A 165 17.57 -5.57 10.84
C GLY A 165 18.08 -4.20 11.26
N LEU A 166 17.34 -3.13 10.91
CA LEU A 166 17.67 -1.76 11.32
C LEU A 166 17.54 -1.54 12.82
N VAL A 167 16.54 -2.15 13.47
CA VAL A 167 16.39 -2.13 14.94
C VAL A 167 17.56 -2.84 15.59
N ALA A 168 17.99 -4.00 15.09
CA ALA A 168 19.14 -4.72 15.59
C ALA A 168 20.44 -3.90 15.46
N ILE A 169 20.68 -3.28 14.30
CA ILE A 169 21.84 -2.39 14.09
C ILE A 169 21.80 -1.21 15.08
N TYR A 170 20.63 -0.58 15.23
CA TYR A 170 20.44 0.52 16.18
C TYR A 170 20.70 0.08 17.63
N ALA A 171 20.22 -1.09 18.03
CA ALA A 171 20.45 -1.67 19.35
C ALA A 171 21.95 -1.99 19.58
N LEU A 172 22.62 -2.61 18.60
CA LEU A 172 24.05 -2.93 18.67
C LEU A 172 24.91 -1.68 18.84
N GLN A 173 24.58 -0.57 18.16
CA GLN A 173 25.25 0.71 18.32
C GLN A 173 25.01 1.35 19.71
N SER A 174 23.98 0.91 20.41
CA SER A 174 23.61 1.40 21.75
C SER A 174 24.14 0.52 22.88
N LEU A 175 24.81 -0.60 22.57
CA LEU A 175 25.31 -1.60 23.53
C LEU A 175 26.38 -1.10 24.51
N ALA A 176 26.92 0.11 24.34
CA ALA A 176 27.75 0.75 25.36
C ALA A 176 27.05 0.91 26.74
N HIS A 177 25.72 0.67 26.80
CA HIS A 177 24.92 0.68 28.03
C HIS A 177 24.10 -0.60 28.15
N LEU A 178 24.52 -1.56 28.97
CA LEU A 178 23.85 -2.86 29.21
C LEU A 178 22.32 -2.78 29.47
N ARG A 179 21.84 -1.67 30.02
CA ARG A 179 20.40 -1.42 30.21
C ARG A 179 19.61 -1.29 28.89
N SER A 180 20.23 -0.77 27.84
CA SER A 180 19.59 -0.60 26.51
C SER A 180 19.47 -1.91 25.75
N PHE A 181 20.32 -2.90 26.04
CA PHE A 181 20.29 -4.22 25.42
C PHE A 181 18.97 -4.96 25.71
N TRP A 182 18.60 -5.07 26.99
CA TRP A 182 17.37 -5.76 27.39
C TRP A 182 16.10 -5.07 26.87
N LEU A 183 16.13 -3.73 26.78
CA LEU A 183 15.04 -2.95 26.21
C LEU A 183 14.84 -3.16 24.69
N ALA A 184 15.86 -3.64 23.98
CA ALA A 184 15.76 -4.04 22.58
C ALA A 184 15.42 -5.53 22.43
N VAL A 185 16.00 -6.40 23.27
CA VAL A 185 15.84 -7.86 23.20
C VAL A 185 14.44 -8.30 23.65
N ILE A 186 13.89 -7.70 24.70
CA ILE A 186 12.56 -8.08 25.21
C ILE A 186 11.44 -7.89 24.14
N PRO A 187 11.30 -6.73 23.50
CA PRO A 187 10.31 -6.56 22.43
C PRO A 187 10.55 -7.50 21.24
N LEU A 188 11.82 -7.74 20.88
CA LEU A 188 12.17 -8.67 19.81
C LEU A 188 11.78 -10.12 20.19
N ALA A 189 12.08 -10.54 21.43
CA ALA A 189 11.68 -11.85 21.92
C ALA A 189 10.17 -12.02 21.98
N LEU A 190 9.44 -10.99 22.45
CA LEU A 190 7.97 -10.98 22.48
C LEU A 190 7.39 -11.04 21.07
N LEU A 191 8.00 -10.35 20.11
CA LEU A 191 7.58 -10.42 18.69
C LEU A 191 7.81 -11.82 18.13
N VAL A 192 8.96 -12.42 18.38
CA VAL A 192 9.28 -13.80 17.94
C VAL A 192 8.33 -14.80 18.60
N ILE A 193 8.11 -14.69 19.91
CA ILE A 193 7.16 -15.54 20.64
C ILE A 193 5.74 -15.33 20.10
N GLY A 194 5.32 -14.08 19.90
CA GLY A 194 4.02 -13.75 19.32
C GLY A 194 3.87 -14.32 17.91
N ALA A 195 4.86 -14.18 17.05
CA ALA A 195 4.87 -14.74 15.71
C ALA A 195 4.81 -16.28 15.72
N VAL A 196 5.62 -16.93 16.58
CA VAL A 196 5.60 -18.41 16.74
C VAL A 196 4.27 -18.90 17.30
N THR A 197 3.69 -18.17 18.26
CA THR A 197 2.36 -18.52 18.81
C THR A 197 1.28 -18.35 17.75
N LEU A 198 1.37 -17.31 16.94
CA LEU A 198 0.43 -17.06 15.86
C LEU A 198 0.50 -18.11 14.76
N VAL A 199 1.68 -18.64 14.45
CA VAL A 199 1.88 -19.75 13.51
C VAL A 199 1.02 -20.96 13.88
N ARG A 200 0.74 -21.17 15.17
CA ARG A 200 -0.17 -22.25 15.62
C ARG A 200 -1.65 -22.00 15.32
N TYR A 201 -2.05 -20.75 15.13
CA TYR A 201 -3.42 -20.36 14.81
C TYR A 201 -3.61 -19.97 13.33
N VAL A 202 -2.51 -19.94 12.59
CA VAL A 202 -2.53 -19.68 11.15
C VAL A 202 -2.68 -21.03 10.45
N ASP A 203 -3.62 -21.10 9.53
CA ASP A 203 -3.76 -22.25 8.63
C ASP A 203 -2.53 -22.31 7.71
N LEU A 204 -1.52 -23.08 8.15
CA LEU A 204 -0.27 -23.25 7.41
C LEU A 204 -0.51 -23.92 6.05
N GLU A 205 -1.53 -24.78 5.92
CA GLU A 205 -1.91 -25.37 4.64
C GLU A 205 -2.43 -24.31 3.67
N ALA A 206 -3.22 -23.36 4.16
CA ALA A 206 -3.68 -22.24 3.35
C ALA A 206 -2.52 -21.34 2.91
N ILE A 207 -1.51 -21.15 3.77
CA ILE A 207 -0.30 -20.40 3.42
C ILE A 207 0.54 -21.17 2.42
N ASP A 208 0.83 -22.44 2.68
CA ASP A 208 1.64 -23.31 1.81
C ASP A 208 0.99 -23.42 0.43
N LYS A 209 -0.32 -23.65 0.37
CA LYS A 209 -1.08 -23.60 -0.88
C LYS A 209 -0.93 -22.26 -1.60
N ARG A 210 -0.89 -21.13 -0.87
CA ARG A 210 -0.69 -19.79 -1.45
C ARG A 210 0.72 -19.59 -1.98
N PHE A 211 1.74 -20.18 -1.33
CA PHE A 211 3.12 -20.16 -1.84
C PHE A 211 3.29 -21.09 -3.04
N GLY A 212 2.71 -22.27 -3.01
CA GLY A 212 2.67 -23.17 -4.18
C GLY A 212 1.96 -22.52 -5.40
N ASP A 213 0.87 -21.78 -5.16
CA ASP A 213 0.24 -20.95 -6.19
C ASP A 213 1.18 -19.85 -6.74
N ILE A 214 2.13 -19.33 -5.97
CA ILE A 214 3.12 -18.34 -6.43
C ILE A 214 4.14 -19.02 -7.34
N GLU A 215 4.66 -20.18 -6.95
CA GLU A 215 5.60 -20.97 -7.75
C GLU A 215 4.98 -21.36 -9.08
N ALA A 216 3.76 -21.90 -9.07
CA ALA A 216 3.01 -22.21 -10.29
C ALA A 216 2.70 -20.96 -11.16
N THR A 217 2.52 -19.79 -10.53
CA THR A 217 2.32 -18.53 -11.25
C THR A 217 3.61 -18.06 -11.92
N ILE A 218 4.77 -18.25 -11.28
CA ILE A 218 6.08 -17.92 -11.86
C ILE A 218 6.41 -18.85 -13.04
N GLU A 219 6.19 -20.14 -12.88
CA GLU A 219 6.43 -21.15 -13.93
C GLU A 219 5.52 -20.95 -15.15
N ASN A 220 4.29 -20.47 -14.95
CA ASN A 220 3.30 -20.24 -16.00
C ASN A 220 3.03 -18.74 -16.24
N ALA A 221 4.02 -17.88 -16.03
CA ALA A 221 3.87 -16.42 -16.10
C ALA A 221 3.23 -15.93 -17.41
N ASP A 222 3.50 -16.60 -18.53
CA ASP A 222 2.91 -16.27 -19.83
C ASP A 222 1.40 -16.57 -19.94
N ARG A 223 0.86 -17.42 -19.07
CA ARG A 223 -0.55 -17.80 -18.99
C ARG A 223 -1.27 -17.18 -17.79
N ASP A 224 -0.55 -16.51 -16.90
CA ASP A 224 -1.19 -15.82 -15.77
C ASP A 224 -2.09 -14.71 -16.33
N ALA A 225 -3.35 -14.75 -15.92
CA ALA A 225 -4.37 -13.77 -16.33
C ALA A 225 -3.97 -12.32 -16.02
N ARG A 226 -3.13 -12.09 -15.01
CA ARG A 226 -2.60 -10.75 -14.66
C ARG A 226 -1.54 -10.30 -15.66
N ALA A 227 -0.63 -11.18 -16.04
CA ALA A 227 0.40 -10.89 -17.03
C ALA A 227 -0.22 -10.61 -18.40
N VAL A 228 -1.18 -11.44 -18.80
CA VAL A 228 -1.94 -11.25 -20.05
C VAL A 228 -2.75 -9.95 -20.02
N SER A 229 -3.44 -9.65 -18.91
CA SER A 229 -4.17 -8.39 -18.73
C SER A 229 -3.23 -7.17 -18.79
N THR A 230 -2.03 -7.27 -18.22
CA THR A 230 -1.01 -6.22 -18.31
C THR A 230 -0.55 -6.00 -19.74
N ARG A 231 -0.32 -7.05 -20.53
CA ARG A 231 0.02 -6.93 -21.96
C ARG A 231 -1.09 -6.25 -22.75
N ALA A 232 -2.33 -6.70 -22.61
CA ALA A 232 -3.48 -6.09 -23.28
C ALA A 232 -3.69 -4.63 -22.87
N THR A 233 -3.39 -4.28 -21.60
CA THR A 233 -3.43 -2.91 -21.13
C THR A 233 -2.29 -2.08 -21.73
N TRP A 234 -1.13 -2.66 -21.94
CA TRP A 234 -0.02 -1.99 -22.60
C TRP A 234 -0.34 -1.69 -24.06
N ASP A 235 -0.97 -2.62 -24.80
CA ASP A 235 -1.46 -2.35 -26.16
C ASP A 235 -2.44 -1.17 -26.18
N MET A 236 -3.36 -1.15 -25.21
CA MET A 236 -4.26 0.00 -25.00
C MET A 236 -3.50 1.29 -24.76
N ALA A 237 -2.42 1.27 -23.96
CA ALA A 237 -1.62 2.44 -23.63
C ALA A 237 -0.86 2.98 -24.86
N GLN A 238 -0.34 2.09 -25.72
CA GLN A 238 0.43 2.46 -26.90
C GLN A 238 -0.36 3.32 -27.88
N ASP A 239 -1.66 3.06 -28.06
CA ASP A 239 -2.52 3.82 -28.98
C ASP A 239 -2.71 5.29 -28.56
N ARG A 240 -2.51 5.60 -27.25
CA ARG A 240 -2.61 6.94 -26.70
C ARG A 240 -1.51 7.25 -25.67
N ILE A 241 -0.28 6.90 -26.00
CA ILE A 241 0.85 6.87 -25.06
C ILE A 241 1.12 8.20 -24.34
N TRP A 242 0.89 9.34 -24.98
CA TRP A 242 1.21 10.64 -24.38
C TRP A 242 0.15 11.18 -23.43
N LEU A 243 -1.13 11.12 -23.80
CA LEU A 243 -2.24 11.72 -23.04
C LEU A 243 -3.18 10.69 -22.44
N GLY A 244 -3.06 9.41 -22.82
CA GLY A 244 -3.95 8.33 -22.37
C GLY A 244 -5.37 8.44 -22.95
N TRP A 245 -6.21 7.54 -22.49
CA TRP A 245 -7.61 7.45 -22.89
C TRP A 245 -8.55 8.28 -22.00
N GLY A 246 -8.02 8.90 -20.95
CA GLY A 246 -8.75 9.68 -19.96
C GLY A 246 -8.97 8.91 -18.65
N ALA A 247 -9.14 9.67 -17.59
CA ALA A 247 -9.31 9.16 -16.23
C ALA A 247 -10.54 8.23 -16.11
N GLY A 248 -10.35 7.03 -15.56
CA GLY A 248 -11.41 6.05 -15.37
C GLY A 248 -11.92 5.39 -16.66
N SER A 249 -11.20 5.54 -17.77
CA SER A 249 -11.58 4.99 -19.09
C SER A 249 -11.31 3.49 -19.23
N PHE A 250 -10.43 2.92 -18.42
CA PHE A 250 -9.97 1.52 -18.55
C PHE A 250 -11.14 0.55 -18.76
N ARG A 251 -12.12 0.58 -17.88
CA ARG A 251 -13.27 -0.32 -17.91
C ARG A 251 -14.03 -0.31 -19.24
N TYR A 252 -14.05 0.83 -19.91
CA TYR A 252 -14.84 1.03 -21.14
C TYR A 252 -14.05 0.75 -22.41
N ILE A 253 -12.76 1.04 -22.38
CA ILE A 253 -11.86 0.90 -23.54
C ILE A 253 -11.20 -0.48 -23.57
N PHE A 254 -10.80 -1.01 -22.42
CA PHE A 254 -10.08 -2.28 -22.29
C PHE A 254 -10.74 -3.48 -23.01
N PRO A 255 -12.08 -3.65 -23.00
CA PRO A 255 -12.71 -4.75 -23.74
C PRO A 255 -12.37 -4.81 -25.22
N MET A 256 -12.02 -3.68 -25.85
CA MET A 256 -11.60 -3.61 -27.26
C MET A 256 -10.24 -4.27 -27.49
N TYR A 257 -9.36 -4.23 -26.49
CA TYR A 257 -8.03 -4.85 -26.51
C TYR A 257 -8.09 -6.27 -25.97
N GLN A 258 -8.89 -6.48 -24.93
CA GLN A 258 -9.10 -7.77 -24.28
C GLN A 258 -9.55 -8.86 -25.26
N GLN A 259 -10.36 -8.53 -26.27
CA GLN A 259 -10.84 -9.48 -27.28
C GLN A 259 -9.71 -10.17 -28.08
N ASN A 260 -8.52 -9.55 -28.16
CA ASN A 260 -7.35 -10.10 -28.82
C ASN A 260 -6.63 -11.16 -27.96
N TYR A 261 -7.08 -11.34 -26.70
CA TYR A 261 -6.49 -12.24 -25.71
C TYR A 261 -7.54 -13.22 -25.18
N PRO A 262 -7.77 -14.35 -25.88
CA PRO A 262 -8.83 -15.32 -25.54
C PRO A 262 -8.78 -15.80 -24.08
N GLU A 263 -7.58 -15.91 -23.50
CA GLU A 263 -7.32 -16.41 -22.14
C GLU A 263 -7.96 -15.53 -21.04
N ILE A 264 -8.08 -14.24 -21.32
CA ILE A 264 -8.69 -13.27 -20.41
C ILE A 264 -10.05 -12.77 -20.89
N PHE A 265 -10.38 -12.96 -22.18
CA PHE A 265 -11.66 -12.54 -22.73
C PHE A 265 -12.78 -13.52 -22.38
N TYR A 266 -12.49 -14.83 -22.43
CA TYR A 266 -13.45 -15.86 -22.11
C TYR A 266 -13.32 -16.39 -20.70
N SER A 267 -14.44 -16.89 -20.12
CA SER A 267 -14.46 -17.41 -18.74
C SER A 267 -13.74 -18.75 -18.64
N HIS A 268 -13.93 -19.61 -19.62
CA HIS A 268 -13.34 -20.95 -19.64
C HIS A 268 -13.34 -21.55 -21.05
N TYR A 269 -12.47 -22.52 -21.25
CA TYR A 269 -12.42 -23.34 -22.46
C TYR A 269 -13.13 -24.67 -22.22
N HIS A 270 -14.12 -24.97 -23.06
CA HIS A 270 -14.85 -26.23 -23.02
C HIS A 270 -14.43 -27.10 -24.20
N LYS A 271 -13.99 -28.37 -23.96
CA LYS A 271 -13.43 -29.27 -24.98
C LYS A 271 -14.29 -29.43 -26.24
N LYS A 272 -15.64 -29.45 -26.11
CA LYS A 272 -16.58 -29.62 -27.24
C LYS A 272 -17.14 -28.31 -27.80
N LYS A 273 -17.19 -27.23 -27.02
CA LYS A 273 -17.84 -25.95 -27.37
C LYS A 273 -16.84 -24.81 -27.62
N GLY A 274 -15.53 -25.06 -27.42
CA GLY A 274 -14.51 -24.02 -27.48
C GLY A 274 -14.59 -23.02 -26.33
N TRP A 275 -14.20 -21.80 -26.58
CA TRP A 275 -14.21 -20.71 -25.62
C TRP A 275 -15.63 -20.23 -25.33
N ILE A 276 -16.01 -20.17 -24.03
CA ILE A 276 -17.35 -19.81 -23.58
C ILE A 276 -17.33 -18.79 -22.43
N GLY A 277 -18.42 -18.00 -22.38
CA GLY A 277 -18.60 -16.94 -21.40
C GLY A 277 -17.70 -15.74 -21.68
N ARG A 278 -17.97 -14.60 -21.06
CA ARG A 278 -17.13 -13.40 -21.15
C ARG A 278 -16.72 -12.98 -19.74
N LYS A 279 -15.46 -12.59 -19.60
CA LYS A 279 -14.96 -11.95 -18.38
C LYS A 279 -14.96 -10.44 -18.55
N ALA A 280 -15.42 -9.71 -17.53
CA ALA A 280 -15.29 -8.26 -17.46
C ALA A 280 -14.15 -7.91 -16.52
N TYR A 281 -13.15 -7.20 -17.02
CA TYR A 281 -12.07 -6.66 -16.24
C TYR A 281 -12.38 -5.21 -15.86
N ARG A 282 -12.40 -4.93 -14.57
CA ARG A 282 -12.58 -3.56 -14.05
C ARG A 282 -11.25 -2.84 -13.88
N TYR A 283 -10.16 -3.60 -13.73
CA TYR A 283 -8.81 -3.13 -13.43
C TYR A 283 -7.79 -4.00 -14.13
N ALA A 284 -6.64 -3.42 -14.47
CA ALA A 284 -5.56 -4.10 -15.17
C ALA A 284 -4.79 -5.12 -14.33
N HIS A 285 -4.96 -5.10 -12.99
CA HIS A 285 -4.10 -5.77 -12.01
C HIS A 285 -2.62 -5.34 -12.07
N ASN A 286 -2.37 -4.17 -12.63
CA ASN A 286 -1.10 -3.46 -12.65
C ASN A 286 -1.41 -1.97 -12.76
N ASP A 287 -1.37 -1.25 -11.63
CA ASP A 287 -1.74 0.16 -11.58
C ASP A 287 -0.85 1.04 -12.43
N LEU A 288 0.46 0.71 -12.55
CA LEU A 288 1.39 1.57 -13.28
C LEU A 288 1.09 1.57 -14.78
N VAL A 289 0.82 0.40 -15.34
CA VAL A 289 0.44 0.29 -16.75
C VAL A 289 -0.97 0.87 -16.97
N GLN A 290 -1.89 0.70 -16.03
CA GLN A 290 -3.22 1.32 -16.10
C GLN A 290 -3.13 2.84 -16.04
N PHE A 291 -2.24 3.42 -15.24
CA PHE A 291 -2.02 4.87 -15.22
C PHE A 291 -1.52 5.39 -16.56
N VAL A 292 -0.57 4.71 -17.19
CA VAL A 292 -0.13 5.09 -18.53
C VAL A 292 -1.26 4.97 -19.54
N ALA A 293 -2.08 3.92 -19.47
CA ALA A 293 -3.23 3.76 -20.37
C ALA A 293 -4.27 4.87 -20.18
N GLU A 294 -4.55 5.29 -18.93
CA GLU A 294 -5.58 6.30 -18.64
C GLU A 294 -5.07 7.75 -18.73
N TYR A 295 -3.84 8.02 -18.25
CA TYR A 295 -3.30 9.39 -18.13
C TYR A 295 -2.17 9.68 -19.10
N GLY A 296 -1.71 8.69 -19.85
CA GLY A 296 -0.52 8.78 -20.69
C GLY A 296 0.76 8.98 -19.90
N LEU A 297 1.88 9.08 -20.60
CA LEU A 297 3.19 9.35 -19.98
C LEU A 297 3.23 10.74 -19.32
N ILE A 298 2.52 11.74 -19.87
CA ILE A 298 2.51 13.10 -19.32
C ILE A 298 1.79 13.11 -17.97
N GLY A 299 0.55 12.62 -17.91
CA GLY A 299 -0.21 12.62 -16.66
C GLY A 299 0.41 11.73 -15.58
N SER A 300 0.83 10.51 -15.95
CA SER A 300 1.52 9.59 -15.04
C SER A 300 2.85 10.17 -14.54
N GLY A 301 3.60 10.85 -15.41
CA GLY A 301 4.84 11.52 -15.07
C GLY A 301 4.64 12.69 -14.08
N LEU A 302 3.57 13.48 -14.22
CA LEU A 302 3.24 14.55 -13.27
C LEU A 302 2.89 13.99 -11.88
N VAL A 303 2.13 12.89 -11.82
CA VAL A 303 1.83 12.20 -10.56
C VAL A 303 3.12 11.67 -9.92
N ALA A 304 3.95 10.97 -10.69
CA ALA A 304 5.23 10.45 -10.22
C ALA A 304 6.16 11.58 -9.73
N LEU A 305 6.26 12.68 -10.48
CA LEU A 305 7.07 13.86 -10.11
C LEU A 305 6.61 14.45 -8.78
N THR A 306 5.30 14.52 -8.53
CA THR A 306 4.75 15.00 -7.26
C THR A 306 5.21 14.12 -6.10
N VAL A 307 5.05 12.80 -6.22
CA VAL A 307 5.48 11.84 -5.19
C VAL A 307 6.99 11.90 -4.97
N LEU A 308 7.77 11.90 -6.05
CA LEU A 308 9.23 11.97 -6.00
C LEU A 308 9.73 13.29 -5.39
N SER A 309 9.04 14.41 -5.63
CA SER A 309 9.42 15.70 -5.03
C SER A 309 9.25 15.70 -3.50
N MET A 310 8.18 15.06 -3.00
CA MET A 310 7.96 14.91 -1.56
C MET A 310 9.00 13.97 -0.94
N LEU A 311 9.28 12.84 -1.60
CA LEU A 311 10.32 11.91 -1.16
C LEU A 311 11.70 12.56 -1.16
N ALA A 312 12.07 13.26 -2.23
CA ALA A 312 13.31 14.01 -2.31
C ALA A 312 13.45 15.05 -1.19
N SER A 313 12.31 15.63 -0.76
CA SER A 313 12.28 16.55 0.36
C SER A 313 12.65 15.89 1.70
N ALA A 314 12.26 14.63 1.92
CA ALA A 314 12.69 13.84 3.08
C ALA A 314 14.19 13.47 2.97
N LEU A 315 14.62 13.05 1.77
CA LEU A 315 16.01 12.64 1.53
C LEU A 315 17.02 13.79 1.70
N ARG A 316 16.65 15.04 1.43
CA ARG A 316 17.50 16.21 1.66
C ARG A 316 17.95 16.41 3.11
N VAL A 317 17.27 15.78 4.05
CA VAL A 317 17.60 15.83 5.48
C VAL A 317 18.01 14.46 6.03
N MET A 318 18.34 13.53 5.15
CA MET A 318 18.71 12.15 5.49
C MET A 318 19.96 12.09 6.38
N THR A 319 20.91 13.04 6.25
CA THR A 319 22.07 13.12 7.13
C THR A 319 21.73 13.34 8.61
N LEU A 320 20.62 14.01 8.89
CA LEU A 320 20.13 14.26 10.24
C LEU A 320 19.17 13.19 10.74
N PHE A 321 18.40 12.59 9.83
CA PHE A 321 17.36 11.59 10.12
C PHE A 321 17.49 10.39 9.16
N PRO A 322 18.60 9.61 9.25
CA PRO A 322 18.90 8.56 8.25
C PRO A 322 17.84 7.44 8.26
N LEU A 323 17.50 6.91 9.42
CA LEU A 323 16.62 5.74 9.51
C LEU A 323 15.15 6.05 9.15
N PRO A 324 14.53 7.15 9.65
CA PRO A 324 13.17 7.52 9.22
C PRO A 324 13.07 7.79 7.70
N ALA A 325 14.06 8.51 7.12
CA ALA A 325 14.07 8.83 5.70
C ALA A 325 14.31 7.57 4.83
N LEU A 326 15.22 6.69 5.23
CA LEU A 326 15.49 5.42 4.57
C LEU A 326 14.23 4.53 4.60
N TYR A 327 13.61 4.35 5.77
CA TYR A 327 12.48 3.46 5.91
C TYR A 327 11.23 3.96 5.15
N LEU A 328 11.02 5.27 5.10
CA LEU A 328 10.02 5.89 4.22
C LEU A 328 10.29 5.54 2.75
N SER A 329 11.54 5.68 2.31
CA SER A 329 11.92 5.41 0.91
C SER A 329 11.69 3.96 0.52
N LEU A 330 12.04 3.03 1.41
CA LEU A 330 11.78 1.60 1.22
C LEU A 330 10.28 1.30 1.20
N GLY A 331 9.49 1.98 2.03
CA GLY A 331 8.03 1.90 1.99
C GLY A 331 7.43 2.38 0.68
N CYS A 332 7.94 3.49 0.13
CA CYS A 332 7.51 3.99 -1.19
C CYS A 332 7.88 3.01 -2.31
N LEU A 333 9.07 2.43 -2.25
CA LEU A 333 9.51 1.41 -3.21
C LEU A 333 8.62 0.15 -3.12
N ALA A 334 8.32 -0.33 -1.92
CA ALA A 334 7.44 -1.46 -1.70
C ALA A 334 6.01 -1.19 -2.22
N ALA A 335 5.47 0.01 -1.97
CA ALA A 335 4.17 0.42 -2.50
C ALA A 335 4.15 0.45 -4.04
N THR A 336 5.20 1.00 -4.66
CA THR A 336 5.35 1.03 -6.12
C THR A 336 5.47 -0.38 -6.69
N ALA A 337 6.28 -1.24 -6.07
CA ALA A 337 6.43 -2.63 -6.48
C ALA A 337 5.12 -3.43 -6.32
N HIS A 338 4.34 -3.17 -5.25
CA HIS A 338 3.02 -3.78 -5.07
C HIS A 338 2.03 -3.35 -6.16
N ALA A 339 2.09 -2.11 -6.61
CA ALA A 339 1.27 -1.58 -7.69
C ALA A 339 1.52 -2.26 -9.05
N PHE A 340 2.68 -2.88 -9.28
CA PHE A 340 2.93 -3.74 -10.44
C PHE A 340 2.18 -5.08 -10.37
N LEU A 341 1.82 -5.53 -9.18
CA LEU A 341 1.24 -6.86 -8.95
C LEU A 341 -0.27 -6.83 -8.72
N ASP A 342 -0.85 -5.64 -8.44
CA ASP A 342 -2.27 -5.50 -8.14
C ASP A 342 -2.77 -4.05 -8.40
N PHE A 343 -4.08 -3.82 -8.20
CA PHE A 343 -4.75 -2.52 -8.36
C PHE A 343 -5.00 -1.84 -7.01
N ILE A 344 -3.94 -1.49 -6.30
CA ILE A 344 -4.03 -0.90 -4.96
C ILE A 344 -4.34 0.60 -4.99
N PHE A 345 -3.83 1.32 -5.99
CA PHE A 345 -4.06 2.75 -6.17
C PHE A 345 -5.47 3.10 -6.72
N ASN A 346 -6.26 2.10 -7.08
CA ASN A 346 -7.68 2.30 -7.36
C ASN A 346 -8.53 2.54 -6.09
N SER A 347 -7.95 2.35 -4.89
CA SER A 347 -8.59 2.71 -3.63
C SER A 347 -8.29 4.16 -3.27
N PRO A 348 -9.31 5.05 -3.16
CA PRO A 348 -9.11 6.43 -2.69
C PRO A 348 -8.49 6.49 -1.29
N ALA A 349 -8.87 5.57 -0.41
CA ALA A 349 -8.29 5.47 0.94
C ALA A 349 -6.79 5.19 0.89
N TYR A 350 -6.35 4.31 -0.02
CA TYR A 350 -4.94 4.02 -0.21
C TYR A 350 -4.17 5.24 -0.75
N TRP A 351 -4.73 5.95 -1.75
CA TRP A 351 -4.14 7.18 -2.28
C TRP A 351 -3.92 8.22 -1.20
N ILE A 352 -4.96 8.55 -0.43
CA ILE A 352 -4.91 9.54 0.64
C ILE A 352 -3.89 9.14 1.70
N ALA A 353 -3.87 7.86 2.10
CA ALA A 353 -2.90 7.32 3.04
C ALA A 353 -1.47 7.43 2.53
N PHE A 354 -1.23 7.03 1.28
CA PHE A 354 0.10 7.03 0.65
C PHE A 354 0.68 8.45 0.57
N VAL A 355 -0.04 9.39 -0.05
CA VAL A 355 0.45 10.76 -0.18
C VAL A 355 0.51 11.48 1.15
N GLY A 356 -0.43 11.21 2.05
CA GLY A 356 -0.45 11.76 3.40
C GLY A 356 0.76 11.34 4.22
N LEU A 357 1.09 10.04 4.20
CA LEU A 357 2.27 9.49 4.89
C LEU A 357 3.57 10.12 4.39
N ILE A 358 3.78 10.15 3.08
CA ILE A 358 5.00 10.72 2.49
C ILE A 358 5.11 12.20 2.84
N THR A 359 4.03 12.98 2.63
CA THR A 359 4.03 14.42 2.84
C THR A 359 4.22 14.76 4.31
N ALA A 360 3.49 14.11 5.22
CA ALA A 360 3.61 14.34 6.65
C ALA A 360 5.00 13.99 7.17
N THR A 361 5.56 12.84 6.75
CA THR A 361 6.91 12.43 7.14
C THR A 361 7.96 13.41 6.61
N ALA A 362 7.94 13.75 5.32
CA ALA A 362 8.88 14.71 4.74
C ALA A 362 8.80 16.07 5.45
N LYS A 363 7.59 16.55 5.73
CA LYS A 363 7.38 17.81 6.45
C LYS A 363 7.90 17.75 7.89
N LEU A 364 7.63 16.67 8.63
CA LEU A 364 8.15 16.46 9.98
C LEU A 364 9.68 16.56 10.01
N LEU A 365 10.34 15.77 9.16
CA LEU A 365 11.80 15.71 9.13
C LEU A 365 12.42 17.06 8.77
N ARG A 366 11.82 17.79 7.84
CA ARG A 366 12.28 19.16 7.50
C ARG A 366 12.11 20.17 8.61
N LEU A 367 10.96 20.14 9.32
CA LEU A 367 10.72 21.04 10.46
C LEU A 367 11.68 20.74 11.61
N GLU A 368 11.99 19.46 11.85
CA GLU A 368 12.99 19.05 12.84
C GLU A 368 14.40 19.51 12.44
N ALA A 369 14.79 19.30 11.20
CA ALA A 369 16.08 19.75 10.68
C ALA A 369 16.26 21.28 10.78
N ALA A 370 15.23 22.05 10.43
CA ALA A 370 15.24 23.50 10.58
C ALA A 370 15.36 23.93 12.04
N HIS A 371 14.76 23.19 12.96
CA HIS A 371 14.89 23.47 14.40
C HIS A 371 16.29 23.19 14.94
N LEU A 372 16.92 22.08 14.52
CA LEU A 372 18.29 21.73 14.91
C LEU A 372 19.33 22.76 14.42
N ARG A 373 19.14 23.31 13.21
CA ARG A 373 20.03 24.34 12.65
C ARG A 373 19.94 25.70 13.33
N ARG A 374 18.87 25.95 14.09
CA ARG A 374 18.65 27.21 14.84
C ARG A 374 19.15 27.15 16.29
N ARG A 375 19.55 25.99 16.76
CA ARG A 375 20.22 25.75 18.05
C ARG A 375 21.73 25.72 17.89
#